data_29aac51f549f219f128fdc11949cbb5c
#
_entry.id   29aac51f549f219f128fdc11949cbb5c
#
_cell.length_a   1.000
_cell.length_b   1.000
_cell.length_c   1.000
_cell.angle_alpha   90.00
_cell.angle_beta   90.00
_cell.angle_gamma   90.00
#
_symmetry.space_group_name_H-M   'P 1'
#
loop_
_entity.id
_entity.type
_entity.pdbx_description
1 polymer ?
#
loop_
_entity_poly.entity_id
_entity_poly.type
_entity_poly.pdbx_seq_one_letter_code
_entity_poly.pdbx_strand_id
1 'polypeptide(L)'
;MNIGRHFHTASVLSNGKVLVTGGNYHDYPYNAELYDPSTGTWTTTGNMTYVRSRHTASVLLNGKVLITGGHNGNISLNTAKLYNPSTGTWTTTSDMSYAREYHAASVLLNGKVLVTGGQ
;
A
#
# COMPACT_ATOMS: atom_id res chain seq x y z
N MET A 1 8.09 -11.01 9.05
CA MET A 1 7.98 -10.82 7.58
C MET A 1 8.91 -11.82 6.89
N ASN A 2 8.47 -12.34 5.76
CA ASN A 2 9.26 -13.28 4.98
C ASN A 2 10.35 -12.59 4.16
N ILE A 3 10.20 -11.30 3.88
CA ILE A 3 11.12 -10.49 3.08
C ILE A 3 11.44 -9.22 3.86
N GLY A 4 12.72 -8.87 3.97
CA GLY A 4 13.14 -7.60 4.56
C GLY A 4 12.71 -6.43 3.69
N ARG A 5 12.26 -5.34 4.30
CA ARG A 5 11.73 -4.16 3.60
C ARG A 5 12.12 -2.88 4.32
N HIS A 6 12.31 -1.82 3.55
CA HIS A 6 12.36 -0.46 4.08
C HIS A 6 11.61 0.47 3.13
N PHE A 7 11.11 1.59 3.63
CA PHE A 7 10.21 2.49 2.90
C PHE A 7 8.91 1.81 2.45
N HIS A 8 8.49 0.81 3.22
CA HIS A 8 7.20 0.12 3.06
C HIS A 8 6.13 0.81 3.91
N THR A 9 4.89 0.34 3.75
CA THR A 9 3.79 0.75 4.63
C THR A 9 3.20 -0.47 5.33
N ALA A 10 2.59 -0.21 6.48
CA ALA A 10 1.84 -1.20 7.22
C ALA A 10 0.49 -0.61 7.60
N SER A 11 -0.58 -1.39 7.42
CA SER A 11 -1.95 -0.94 7.66
C SER A 11 -2.70 -1.99 8.47
N VAL A 12 -3.40 -1.57 9.52
CA VAL A 12 -4.27 -2.43 10.30
C VAL A 12 -5.63 -2.51 9.59
N LEU A 13 -6.02 -3.73 9.21
CA LEU A 13 -7.27 -3.97 8.50
C LEU A 13 -8.44 -4.12 9.46
N SER A 14 -9.66 -4.02 8.93
CA SER A 14 -10.89 -4.15 9.70
C SER A 14 -11.03 -5.52 10.38
N ASN A 15 -10.39 -6.56 9.82
CA ASN A 15 -10.37 -7.91 10.38
C ASN A 15 -9.26 -8.13 11.42
N GLY A 16 -8.50 -7.08 11.77
CA GLY A 16 -7.42 -7.14 12.75
C GLY A 16 -6.07 -7.58 12.21
N LYS A 17 -6.00 -8.04 10.97
CA LYS A 17 -4.72 -8.38 10.32
C LYS A 17 -3.97 -7.11 9.94
N VAL A 18 -2.65 -7.24 9.73
CA VAL A 18 -1.80 -6.12 9.31
C VAL A 18 -1.29 -6.40 7.89
N LEU A 19 -1.57 -5.47 6.98
CA LEU A 19 -1.10 -5.53 5.60
C LEU A 19 0.20 -4.74 5.47
N VAL A 20 1.25 -5.39 4.99
CA VAL A 20 2.54 -4.77 4.70
C VAL A 20 2.75 -4.79 3.20
N THR A 21 3.01 -3.62 2.61
CA THR A 21 3.12 -3.48 1.15
C THR A 21 4.34 -2.70 0.74
N GLY A 22 4.91 -3.11 -0.38
CA GLY A 22 5.97 -2.40 -1.06
C GLY A 22 7.28 -2.34 -0.28
N GLY A 23 8.03 -1.30 -0.56
CA GLY A 23 9.34 -1.06 0.02
C GLY A 23 10.46 -1.28 -0.98
N ASN A 24 11.67 -0.92 -0.55
CA ASN A 24 12.90 -1.17 -1.30
C ASN A 24 13.62 -2.38 -0.72
N TYR A 25 14.10 -3.23 -1.59
CA TYR A 25 15.08 -4.27 -1.29
C TYR A 25 15.71 -4.74 -2.61
N HIS A 26 16.83 -5.44 -2.53
CA HIS A 26 17.58 -5.87 -3.73
C HIS A 26 16.75 -6.67 -4.72
N ASP A 27 15.75 -7.40 -4.24
CA ASP A 27 14.89 -8.24 -5.08
C ASP A 27 13.52 -7.62 -5.37
N TYR A 28 13.32 -6.37 -5.00
CA TYR A 28 12.09 -5.59 -5.25
C TYR A 28 10.82 -6.38 -4.94
N PRO A 29 10.34 -6.36 -3.69
CA PRO A 29 9.17 -7.14 -3.34
C PRO A 29 7.91 -6.62 -4.05
N TYR A 30 7.46 -7.37 -5.04
CA TYR A 30 6.18 -7.13 -5.70
C TYR A 30 5.00 -7.54 -4.82
N ASN A 31 5.27 -8.42 -3.86
CA ASN A 31 4.23 -9.01 -3.04
C ASN A 31 3.90 -8.14 -1.83
N ALA A 32 2.71 -8.36 -1.33
CA ALA A 32 2.30 -7.90 -0.02
C ALA A 32 2.25 -9.07 0.94
N GLU A 33 2.37 -8.79 2.22
CA GLU A 33 2.30 -9.78 3.27
C GLU A 33 1.26 -9.39 4.30
N LEU A 34 0.57 -10.41 4.84
CA LEU A 34 -0.39 -10.25 5.92
C LEU A 34 0.15 -10.88 7.19
N TYR A 35 0.09 -10.13 8.28
CA TYR A 35 0.34 -10.64 9.63
C TYR A 35 -0.99 -10.91 10.32
N ASP A 36 -1.13 -12.12 10.87
CA ASP A 36 -2.28 -12.51 11.65
C ASP A 36 -1.90 -12.55 13.14
N PRO A 37 -2.35 -11.57 13.94
CA PRO A 37 -1.99 -11.55 15.36
C PRO A 37 -2.57 -12.73 16.14
N SER A 38 -3.67 -13.34 15.66
CA SER A 38 -4.30 -14.47 16.38
C SER A 38 -3.45 -15.74 16.31
N THR A 39 -2.63 -15.88 15.27
CA THR A 39 -1.76 -17.05 15.07
C THR A 39 -0.28 -16.71 15.14
N GLY A 40 0.07 -15.42 15.08
CA GLY A 40 1.45 -14.96 15.02
C GLY A 40 2.16 -15.31 13.72
N THR A 41 1.42 -15.50 12.62
CA THR A 41 1.97 -15.95 11.36
C THR A 41 1.90 -14.88 10.27
N TRP A 42 2.86 -14.95 9.33
CA TRP A 42 2.90 -14.13 8.12
C TRP A 42 2.52 -14.98 6.91
N THR A 43 1.66 -14.46 6.06
CA THR A 43 1.29 -15.09 4.79
C THR A 43 1.45 -14.10 3.64
N THR A 44 1.87 -14.60 2.48
CA THR A 44 1.92 -13.79 1.27
C THR A 44 0.50 -13.61 0.74
N THR A 45 0.18 -12.41 0.29
CA THR A 45 -1.08 -12.11 -0.38
C THR A 45 -0.79 -11.63 -1.81
N GLY A 46 -1.82 -11.18 -2.55
CA GLY A 46 -1.68 -10.84 -3.96
C GLY A 46 -0.56 -9.86 -4.26
N ASN A 47 0.00 -9.95 -5.46
CA ASN A 47 1.07 -9.06 -5.92
C ASN A 47 0.51 -7.73 -6.40
N MET A 48 1.16 -6.63 -5.99
CA MET A 48 1.07 -5.39 -6.74
C MET A 48 1.82 -5.58 -8.06
N THR A 49 1.26 -5.10 -9.16
CA THR A 49 1.87 -5.26 -10.48
C THR A 49 3.22 -4.58 -10.59
N TYR A 50 3.44 -3.53 -9.79
CA TYR A 50 4.65 -2.70 -9.86
C TYR A 50 5.30 -2.59 -8.50
N VAL A 51 6.63 -2.50 -8.51
CA VAL A 51 7.43 -2.14 -7.35
C VAL A 51 7.06 -0.74 -6.89
N ARG A 52 6.95 -0.55 -5.58
CA ARG A 52 6.56 0.75 -5.03
C ARG A 52 7.14 0.92 -3.64
N SER A 53 7.91 1.98 -3.46
CA SER A 53 8.43 2.41 -2.16
C SER A 53 8.04 3.87 -1.92
N ARG A 54 8.13 4.33 -0.67
CA ARG A 54 7.84 5.74 -0.31
C ARG A 54 6.44 6.18 -0.70
N HIS A 55 5.53 5.22 -0.76
CA HIS A 55 4.11 5.42 -1.05
C HIS A 55 3.34 5.63 0.25
N THR A 56 2.05 5.91 0.14
CA THR A 56 1.14 5.89 1.29
C THR A 56 0.12 4.78 1.13
N ALA A 57 -0.35 4.28 2.26
CA ALA A 57 -1.44 3.31 2.34
C ALA A 57 -2.51 3.85 3.27
N SER A 58 -3.76 3.82 2.83
CA SER A 58 -4.90 4.32 3.59
C SER A 58 -6.00 3.26 3.64
N VAL A 59 -6.44 2.92 4.85
CA VAL A 59 -7.59 2.02 5.03
C VAL A 59 -8.86 2.84 4.88
N LEU A 60 -9.62 2.53 3.84
CA LEU A 60 -10.84 3.26 3.50
C LEU A 60 -12.01 2.82 4.39
N LEU A 61 -13.08 3.62 4.39
CA LEU A 61 -14.27 3.33 5.19
C LEU A 61 -14.94 2.00 4.80
N ASN A 62 -14.76 1.56 3.55
CA ASN A 62 -15.29 0.27 3.07
C ASN A 62 -14.35 -0.91 3.37
N GLY A 63 -13.24 -0.68 4.06
CA GLY A 63 -12.28 -1.74 4.42
C GLY A 63 -11.21 -2.04 3.37
N LYS A 64 -11.31 -1.50 2.16
CA LYS A 64 -10.25 -1.61 1.16
C LYS A 64 -9.07 -0.72 1.53
N VAL A 65 -7.89 -1.02 0.98
CA VAL A 65 -6.68 -0.23 1.23
C VAL A 65 -6.26 0.46 -0.06
N LEU A 66 -6.14 1.78 0.00
CA LEU A 66 -5.69 2.59 -1.13
C LEU A 66 -4.19 2.86 -0.99
N ILE A 67 -3.44 2.46 -1.99
CA ILE A 67 -2.01 2.73 -2.11
C ILE A 67 -1.82 3.81 -3.16
N THR A 68 -1.15 4.90 -2.81
CA THR A 68 -0.94 6.02 -3.75
C THR A 68 0.52 6.42 -3.85
N GLY A 69 0.92 6.77 -5.06
CA GLY A 69 2.22 7.37 -5.33
C GLY A 69 3.39 6.49 -5.01
N GLY A 70 4.48 7.12 -4.64
CA GLY A 70 5.74 6.45 -4.35
C GLY A 70 6.70 6.46 -5.53
N HIS A 71 7.67 5.57 -5.49
CA HIS A 71 8.77 5.49 -6.45
C HIS A 71 8.97 4.03 -6.87
N ASN A 72 9.20 3.78 -8.15
CA ASN A 72 9.35 2.43 -8.69
C ASN A 72 10.81 2.03 -8.95
N GLY A 73 11.76 2.81 -8.46
CA GLY A 73 13.19 2.63 -8.74
C GLY A 73 13.71 3.55 -9.83
N ASN A 74 12.84 4.11 -10.67
CA ASN A 74 13.21 5.00 -11.78
C ASN A 74 12.54 6.36 -11.68
N ILE A 75 11.23 6.39 -11.37
CA ILE A 75 10.45 7.63 -11.36
C ILE A 75 9.50 7.64 -10.17
N SER A 76 9.07 8.85 -9.79
CA SER A 76 7.94 9.06 -8.89
C SER A 76 6.64 8.72 -9.62
N LEU A 77 5.68 8.19 -8.89
CA LEU A 77 4.44 7.63 -9.44
C LEU A 77 3.25 8.53 -9.14
N ASN A 78 2.35 8.64 -10.12
CA ASN A 78 1.03 9.24 -9.91
C ASN A 78 -0.07 8.17 -9.79
N THR A 79 0.28 6.90 -9.92
CA THR A 79 -0.68 5.80 -9.95
C THR A 79 -1.16 5.42 -8.56
N ALA A 80 -2.33 4.80 -8.50
CA ALA A 80 -2.93 4.31 -7.28
C ALA A 80 -3.48 2.89 -7.50
N LYS A 81 -3.50 2.11 -6.41
CA LYS A 81 -3.98 0.73 -6.41
C LYS A 81 -4.89 0.51 -5.22
N LEU A 82 -5.90 -0.31 -5.40
CA LEU A 82 -6.80 -0.75 -4.34
C LEU A 82 -6.57 -2.21 -4.01
N TYR A 83 -6.40 -2.49 -2.73
CA TYR A 83 -6.34 -3.85 -2.21
C TYR A 83 -7.68 -4.21 -1.58
N ASN A 84 -8.23 -5.36 -1.96
CA ASN A 84 -9.46 -5.90 -1.38
C ASN A 84 -9.09 -7.04 -0.42
N PRO A 85 -9.22 -6.82 0.92
CA PRO A 85 -8.87 -7.87 1.88
C PRO A 85 -9.75 -9.12 1.80
N SER A 86 -10.98 -9.00 1.29
CA SER A 86 -11.90 -10.15 1.17
C SER A 86 -11.45 -11.15 0.13
N THR A 87 -10.77 -10.69 -0.92
CA THR A 87 -10.34 -11.54 -2.04
C THR A 87 -8.82 -11.67 -2.14
N GLY A 88 -8.06 -10.81 -1.45
CA GLY A 88 -6.61 -10.75 -1.56
C GLY A 88 -6.12 -10.24 -2.91
N THR A 89 -6.92 -9.46 -3.63
CA THR A 89 -6.61 -9.00 -4.99
C THR A 89 -6.42 -7.50 -5.04
N TRP A 90 -5.68 -7.07 -6.05
CA TRP A 90 -5.38 -5.67 -6.35
C TRP A 90 -6.10 -5.23 -7.61
N THR A 91 -6.64 -4.01 -7.59
CA THR A 91 -7.23 -3.37 -8.77
C THR A 91 -6.63 -1.99 -8.98
N THR A 92 -6.54 -1.57 -10.23
CA THR A 92 -6.11 -0.22 -10.59
C THR A 92 -7.26 0.74 -10.35
N THR A 93 -6.94 1.94 -9.86
CA THR A 93 -7.91 3.03 -9.71
C THR A 93 -7.35 4.30 -10.38
N SER A 94 -8.08 5.41 -10.27
CA SER A 94 -7.71 6.66 -10.93
C SER A 94 -6.35 7.17 -10.48
N ASP A 95 -5.61 7.77 -11.41
CA ASP A 95 -4.34 8.37 -11.14
C ASP A 95 -4.50 9.71 -10.41
N MET A 96 -3.51 10.05 -9.59
CA MET A 96 -3.38 11.40 -9.06
C MET A 96 -2.98 12.36 -10.17
N SER A 97 -3.27 13.65 -9.99
CA SER A 97 -2.89 14.70 -10.97
C SER A 97 -1.36 14.84 -11.10
N TYR A 98 -0.62 14.61 -10.00
CA TYR A 98 0.82 14.75 -9.96
C TYR A 98 1.45 13.52 -9.34
N ALA A 99 2.59 13.11 -9.88
CA ALA A 99 3.42 12.07 -9.26
C ALA A 99 3.99 12.58 -7.93
N ARG A 100 3.97 11.72 -6.91
CA ARG A 100 4.43 12.06 -5.56
C ARG A 100 5.07 10.87 -4.89
N GLU A 101 6.14 11.15 -4.16
CA GLU A 101 6.70 10.25 -3.16
C GLU A 101 6.98 11.04 -1.88
N TYR A 102 7.13 10.37 -0.74
CA TYR A 102 7.29 11.04 0.57
C TYR A 102 6.14 12.01 0.89
N HIS A 103 4.97 11.74 0.36
CA HIS A 103 3.77 12.54 0.60
C HIS A 103 3.00 12.02 1.81
N ALA A 104 1.95 12.72 2.18
CA ALA A 104 1.02 12.29 3.23
C ALA A 104 -0.35 12.03 2.62
N ALA A 105 -1.10 11.11 3.23
CA ALA A 105 -2.48 10.82 2.86
C ALA A 105 -3.32 10.66 4.11
N SER A 106 -4.57 11.14 4.06
CA SER A 106 -5.52 11.06 5.15
C SER A 106 -6.89 10.70 4.62
N VAL A 107 -7.58 9.81 5.31
CA VAL A 107 -8.97 9.47 5.00
C VAL A 107 -9.88 10.44 5.73
N LEU A 108 -10.70 11.15 4.95
CA LEU A 108 -11.63 12.13 5.49
C LEU A 108 -12.94 11.46 5.95
N LEU A 109 -13.70 12.16 6.79
CA LEU A 109 -14.96 11.63 7.32
C LEU A 109 -15.99 11.31 6.23
N ASN A 110 -15.90 12.00 5.09
CA ASN A 110 -16.79 11.75 3.93
C ASN A 110 -16.31 10.58 3.04
N GLY A 111 -15.25 9.88 3.45
CA GLY A 111 -14.70 8.75 2.69
C GLY A 111 -13.70 9.11 1.60
N LYS A 112 -13.49 10.40 1.33
CA LYS A 112 -12.47 10.86 0.39
C LYS A 112 -11.09 10.74 1.02
N VAL A 113 -10.05 10.66 0.19
CA VAL A 113 -8.67 10.62 0.62
C VAL A 113 -7.97 11.89 0.18
N LEU A 114 -7.42 12.62 1.14
CA LEU A 114 -6.61 13.80 0.88
C LEU A 114 -5.15 13.39 0.79
N VAL A 115 -4.51 13.77 -0.31
CA VAL A 115 -3.08 13.54 -0.55
C VAL A 115 -2.38 14.89 -0.65
N THR A 116 -1.34 15.10 0.15
CA THR A 116 -0.65 16.40 0.22
C THR A 116 0.86 16.24 0.23
N GLY A 117 1.55 17.22 -0.34
CA GLY A 117 2.99 17.35 -0.24
C GLY A 117 3.74 16.32 -1.08
N GLY A 118 4.98 16.06 -0.64
CA GLY A 118 5.86 15.11 -1.30
C GLY A 118 6.77 15.76 -2.35
N GLN A 119 7.45 14.92 -3.05
CA GLN A 119 8.44 15.30 -4.08
C GLN A 119 8.03 14.81 -5.45
#